data_02a4b0edade697143b52eef7f87e0fdb
#
_entry.id   02a4b0edade697143b52eef7f87e0fdb
#
_cell.length_a   1.000
_cell.length_b   1.000
_cell.length_c   1.000
_cell.angle_alpha   90.00
_cell.angle_beta   90.00
_cell.angle_gamma   90.00
#
_symmetry.space_group_name_H-M   'P 1'
#
loop_
_entity.id
_entity.type
_entity.pdbx_description
1 polymer ?
#
loop_
_entity_poly.entity_id
_entity_poly.type
_entity_poly.pdbx_seq_one_letter_code
_entity_poly.pdbx_strand_id
1 'polypeptide(L)'
;MFANFRVYVARRRAFYGDYFAEYDTNADYHYDATGLGRIHKKGIPSVLCLTSPITAHSNYKLDIENSTDFSICAGIKTENGFEYAHDGKTKYTLTSKGVTEHCSYAVFECTREDGSSYTETLTLSDEGAKLTVKGKGKFAITFPAFLYDGKTETSVTQTENSLSVTYNGYTCTYITDGKITDRNIIAANRNGHYKLYIAEGEKEITLEIKMYFPEYHTK
;
A
#
# COMPACT_ATOMS: atom_id res chain seq x y z
N MET A 1 -25.52 3.03 10.38
CA MET A 1 -25.68 1.57 10.49
C MET A 1 -24.94 0.94 9.33
N PHE A 2 -23.94 0.15 9.61
CA PHE A 2 -23.01 -0.34 8.60
C PHE A 2 -23.51 -1.70 8.09
N ALA A 3 -24.34 -1.68 7.07
CA ALA A 3 -25.05 -2.85 6.57
C ALA A 3 -24.16 -3.88 5.85
N ASN A 4 -22.91 -3.56 5.54
CA ASN A 4 -22.08 -4.34 4.64
C ASN A 4 -20.91 -5.09 5.31
N PHE A 5 -21.03 -5.41 6.58
CA PHE A 5 -19.98 -6.13 7.30
C PHE A 5 -19.67 -7.54 6.77
N ARG A 6 -20.52 -8.14 5.98
CA ARG A 6 -20.29 -9.45 5.37
C ARG A 6 -19.12 -9.47 4.39
N VAL A 7 -18.88 -8.35 3.74
CA VAL A 7 -17.79 -8.16 2.77
C VAL A 7 -16.42 -8.25 3.43
N TYR A 8 -16.36 -8.02 4.73
CA TYR A 8 -15.12 -7.94 5.48
C TYR A 8 -14.54 -9.29 5.93
N VAL A 9 -15.09 -10.41 5.50
CA VAL A 9 -14.56 -11.74 5.87
C VAL A 9 -13.11 -11.92 5.39
N ALA A 10 -12.79 -11.40 4.22
CA ALA A 10 -11.43 -11.41 3.67
C ALA A 10 -10.58 -10.21 4.12
N ARG A 11 -11.20 -9.17 4.65
CA ARG A 11 -10.53 -7.93 5.03
C ARG A 11 -10.04 -7.99 6.47
N ARG A 12 -8.80 -7.57 6.68
CA ARG A 12 -8.16 -7.51 8.00
C ARG A 12 -7.91 -6.06 8.38
N ARG A 13 -8.16 -5.72 9.62
CA ARG A 13 -7.91 -4.41 10.19
C ARG A 13 -6.91 -4.52 11.30
N ALA A 14 -5.92 -3.66 11.30
CA ALA A 14 -4.94 -3.54 12.34
C ALA A 14 -4.94 -2.12 12.92
N PHE A 15 -4.74 -2.03 14.22
CA PHE A 15 -4.54 -0.77 14.94
C PHE A 15 -3.31 -0.93 15.81
N TYR A 16 -2.48 0.08 15.87
CA TYR A 16 -1.42 0.19 16.84
C TYR A 16 -1.06 1.68 17.05
N GLY A 17 -1.06 2.14 18.28
CA GLY A 17 -0.88 3.55 18.59
C GLY A 17 -1.88 4.42 17.81
N ASP A 18 -1.36 5.40 17.09
CA ASP A 18 -2.13 6.30 16.23
C ASP A 18 -2.33 5.78 14.79
N TYR A 19 -1.81 4.60 14.45
CA TYR A 19 -1.92 4.03 13.12
C TYR A 19 -3.08 3.06 12.97
N PHE A 20 -3.68 3.10 11.78
CA PHE A 20 -4.67 2.16 11.30
C PHE A 20 -4.25 1.63 9.93
N ALA A 21 -4.43 0.32 9.71
CA ALA A 21 -4.24 -0.32 8.41
C ALA A 21 -5.40 -1.27 8.11
N GLU A 22 -5.80 -1.33 6.84
CA GLU A 22 -6.80 -2.26 6.33
C GLU A 22 -6.21 -3.03 5.16
N TYR A 23 -6.18 -4.35 5.30
CA TYR A 23 -5.60 -5.29 4.35
C TYR A 23 -6.68 -6.22 3.83
N ASP A 24 -6.79 -6.35 2.51
CA ASP A 24 -7.75 -7.23 1.85
C ASP A 24 -7.03 -8.42 1.20
N THR A 25 -7.49 -9.63 1.50
CA THR A 25 -6.90 -10.87 0.97
C THR A 25 -7.68 -11.46 -0.19
N ASN A 26 -8.83 -10.89 -0.52
CA ASN A 26 -9.66 -11.30 -1.65
C ASN A 26 -10.60 -10.14 -2.00
N ALA A 27 -10.19 -9.33 -2.95
CA ALA A 27 -11.00 -8.22 -3.45
C ALA A 27 -11.95 -8.75 -4.53
N ASP A 28 -13.19 -8.97 -4.15
CA ASP A 28 -14.27 -9.42 -5.04
C ASP A 28 -15.33 -8.35 -5.33
N TYR A 29 -15.07 -7.10 -4.90
CA TYR A 29 -15.95 -5.96 -5.08
C TYR A 29 -15.34 -4.87 -5.96
N HIS A 30 -16.21 -4.11 -6.65
CA HIS A 30 -15.84 -3.00 -7.54
C HIS A 30 -14.98 -1.90 -6.93
N TYR A 31 -14.89 -1.83 -5.60
CA TYR A 31 -14.20 -0.76 -4.89
C TYR A 31 -13.04 -1.27 -4.04
N ASP A 32 -12.69 -2.53 -4.19
CA ASP A 32 -11.65 -3.20 -3.43
C ASP A 32 -10.52 -3.66 -4.34
N ALA A 33 -9.31 -3.68 -3.82
CA ALA A 33 -8.15 -4.30 -4.45
C ALA A 33 -7.40 -5.13 -3.39
N THR A 34 -6.94 -6.31 -3.77
CA THR A 34 -6.18 -7.19 -2.88
C THR A 34 -4.88 -6.52 -2.46
N GLY A 35 -4.57 -6.57 -1.18
CA GLY A 35 -3.41 -5.96 -0.55
C GLY A 35 -3.75 -4.90 0.50
N LEU A 36 -2.80 -4.04 0.84
CA LEU A 36 -2.97 -2.95 1.78
C LEU A 36 -3.70 -1.79 1.09
N GLY A 37 -5.01 -1.70 1.33
CA GLY A 37 -5.89 -0.73 0.70
C GLY A 37 -6.05 0.56 1.48
N ARG A 38 -5.75 0.54 2.78
CA ARG A 38 -5.85 1.71 3.65
C ARG A 38 -4.72 1.72 4.65
N ILE A 39 -4.09 2.88 4.77
CA ILE A 39 -3.19 3.20 5.86
C ILE A 39 -3.40 4.66 6.27
N HIS A 40 -3.42 4.91 7.56
CA HIS A 40 -3.79 6.20 8.10
C HIS A 40 -3.19 6.39 9.48
N LYS A 41 -2.75 7.60 9.76
CA LYS A 41 -2.30 8.03 11.09
C LYS A 41 -3.25 9.11 11.62
N LYS A 42 -3.66 8.99 12.86
CA LYS A 42 -4.56 9.96 13.52
C LYS A 42 -4.00 11.38 13.42
N GLY A 43 -4.83 12.31 12.96
CA GLY A 43 -4.45 13.73 12.84
C GLY A 43 -3.69 14.10 11.57
N ILE A 44 -3.36 13.14 10.69
CA ILE A 44 -2.73 13.38 9.40
C ILE A 44 -3.78 13.29 8.27
N PRO A 45 -3.70 14.16 7.24
CA PRO A 45 -4.60 14.07 6.09
C PRO A 45 -4.57 12.69 5.44
N SER A 46 -5.74 12.05 5.35
CA SER A 46 -5.87 10.67 4.90
C SER A 46 -5.46 10.46 3.43
N VAL A 47 -5.38 11.53 2.64
CA VAL A 47 -4.98 11.49 1.23
C VAL A 47 -3.49 11.19 1.02
N LEU A 48 -2.63 11.47 2.02
CA LEU A 48 -1.18 11.33 1.91
C LEU A 48 -0.71 9.90 1.62
N CYS A 49 -1.45 8.90 2.11
CA CYS A 49 -1.24 7.52 1.73
C CYS A 49 -2.51 6.96 1.12
N LEU A 50 -2.49 5.72 0.70
CA LEU A 50 -3.68 5.08 0.15
C LEU A 50 -4.73 4.89 1.26
N THR A 51 -5.90 5.50 1.10
CA THR A 51 -7.04 5.39 2.02
C THR A 51 -8.27 4.79 1.38
N SER A 52 -8.16 4.50 0.10
CA SER A 52 -9.20 3.80 -0.67
C SER A 52 -8.50 3.12 -1.83
N PRO A 53 -8.66 1.82 -2.01
CA PRO A 53 -8.12 1.14 -3.17
C PRO A 53 -8.61 1.80 -4.44
N ILE A 54 -7.80 1.73 -5.50
CA ILE A 54 -8.18 2.17 -6.83
C ILE A 54 -8.56 0.93 -7.60
N THR A 55 -9.77 0.90 -8.17
CA THR A 55 -10.19 -0.19 -9.03
C THR A 55 -10.58 0.33 -10.41
N ALA A 56 -10.38 -0.50 -11.42
CA ALA A 56 -10.69 -0.16 -12.80
C ALA A 56 -12.18 0.17 -13.02
N HIS A 57 -13.06 -0.34 -12.17
CA HIS A 57 -14.51 -0.17 -12.26
C HIS A 57 -15.08 0.87 -11.28
N SER A 58 -14.23 1.61 -10.57
CA SER A 58 -14.69 2.61 -9.61
C SER A 58 -15.37 3.79 -10.31
N ASN A 59 -16.59 4.12 -9.87
CA ASN A 59 -17.31 5.31 -10.32
C ASN A 59 -16.65 6.64 -9.87
N TYR A 60 -15.65 6.56 -8.99
CA TYR A 60 -14.89 7.71 -8.50
C TYR A 60 -13.61 7.95 -9.30
N LYS A 61 -13.46 7.23 -10.41
CA LYS A 61 -12.32 7.33 -11.28
C LYS A 61 -12.42 8.62 -12.07
N LEU A 62 -11.39 9.44 -11.99
CA LEU A 62 -11.18 10.50 -12.94
C LEU A 62 -10.80 9.89 -14.29
N ASP A 63 -11.21 10.51 -15.40
CA ASP A 63 -10.83 10.09 -16.76
C ASP A 63 -9.30 10.17 -16.91
N ILE A 64 -8.65 9.06 -16.66
CA ILE A 64 -7.21 8.89 -16.87
C ILE A 64 -7.02 7.69 -17.76
N GLU A 65 -6.32 7.90 -18.87
CA GLU A 65 -5.83 6.80 -19.68
C GLU A 65 -4.99 5.86 -18.81
N ASN A 66 -5.20 4.55 -18.94
CA ASN A 66 -4.44 3.50 -18.21
C ASN A 66 -4.67 3.40 -16.70
N SER A 67 -5.88 3.64 -16.23
CA SER A 67 -6.21 3.30 -14.85
C SER A 67 -6.14 1.79 -14.61
N THR A 68 -5.48 1.39 -13.57
CA THR A 68 -5.31 0.00 -13.16
C THR A 68 -5.89 -0.19 -11.77
N ASP A 69 -6.27 -1.43 -11.44
CA ASP A 69 -6.52 -1.80 -10.05
C ASP A 69 -5.25 -1.58 -9.25
N PHE A 70 -5.39 -1.03 -8.04
CA PHE A 70 -4.23 -0.66 -7.24
C PHE A 70 -4.49 -0.76 -5.75
N SER A 71 -3.57 -1.42 -5.09
CA SER A 71 -3.35 -1.41 -3.64
C SER A 71 -1.84 -1.41 -3.39
N ILE A 72 -1.41 -1.22 -2.16
CA ILE A 72 -0.02 -1.50 -1.79
C ILE A 72 0.09 -3.02 -1.61
N CYS A 73 0.79 -3.69 -2.50
CA CYS A 73 0.87 -5.15 -2.50
C CYS A 73 2.16 -5.66 -3.13
N ALA A 74 2.45 -6.93 -2.87
CA ALA A 74 3.57 -7.64 -3.49
C ALA A 74 3.34 -7.87 -4.98
N GLY A 75 4.43 -7.88 -5.73
CA GLY A 75 4.55 -8.39 -7.08
C GLY A 75 5.71 -9.36 -7.18
N ILE A 76 5.55 -10.41 -7.97
CA ILE A 76 6.60 -11.37 -8.31
C ILE A 76 7.08 -11.15 -9.74
N LYS A 77 8.38 -11.25 -9.97
CA LYS A 77 8.95 -11.12 -11.31
C LYS A 77 8.68 -12.39 -12.11
N THR A 78 8.06 -12.20 -13.26
CA THR A 78 7.84 -13.23 -14.29
C THR A 78 8.59 -12.87 -15.57
N GLU A 79 8.49 -13.68 -16.61
CA GLU A 79 9.02 -13.39 -17.94
C GLU A 79 8.38 -12.13 -18.55
N ASN A 80 7.12 -11.85 -18.20
CA ASN A 80 6.34 -10.72 -18.73
C ASN A 80 6.46 -9.43 -17.88
N GLY A 81 7.27 -9.43 -16.82
CA GLY A 81 7.38 -8.29 -15.92
C GLY A 81 7.01 -8.64 -14.48
N PHE A 82 6.62 -7.65 -13.69
CA PHE A 82 6.05 -7.90 -12.36
C PHE A 82 4.55 -8.11 -12.45
N GLU A 83 4.07 -9.20 -11.87
CA GLU A 83 2.66 -9.49 -11.66
C GLU A 83 2.32 -9.23 -10.20
N TYR A 84 1.33 -8.36 -9.96
CA TYR A 84 0.99 -7.86 -8.63
C TYR A 84 -0.24 -8.55 -8.07
N ALA A 85 -0.28 -8.73 -6.76
CA ALA A 85 -1.37 -9.43 -6.09
C ALA A 85 -2.76 -8.75 -6.25
N HIS A 86 -2.80 -7.47 -6.61
CA HIS A 86 -4.06 -6.79 -6.90
C HIS A 86 -4.75 -7.26 -8.19
N ASP A 87 -4.11 -8.12 -8.99
CA ASP A 87 -4.74 -8.79 -10.15
C ASP A 87 -5.74 -9.89 -9.74
N GLY A 88 -5.85 -10.19 -8.44
CA GLY A 88 -6.78 -11.18 -7.89
C GLY A 88 -6.34 -12.63 -8.02
N LYS A 89 -5.14 -12.92 -8.60
CA LYS A 89 -4.63 -14.27 -8.85
C LYS A 89 -3.75 -14.82 -7.73
N THR A 90 -3.68 -14.14 -6.61
CA THR A 90 -2.92 -14.57 -5.44
C THR A 90 -3.85 -15.03 -4.34
N LYS A 91 -3.69 -16.28 -3.91
CA LYS A 91 -4.38 -16.83 -2.74
C LYS A 91 -3.57 -16.53 -1.49
N TYR A 92 -4.21 -15.92 -0.52
CA TYR A 92 -3.64 -15.60 0.78
C TYR A 92 -4.11 -16.58 1.85
N THR A 93 -3.18 -17.13 2.61
CA THR A 93 -3.46 -17.97 3.78
C THR A 93 -2.84 -17.30 5.01
N LEU A 94 -3.67 -16.86 5.95
CA LEU A 94 -3.19 -16.28 7.21
C LEU A 94 -2.56 -17.39 8.06
N THR A 95 -1.26 -17.31 8.29
CA THR A 95 -0.50 -18.33 9.06
C THR A 95 -0.21 -17.89 10.49
N SER A 96 -0.09 -16.58 10.73
CA SER A 96 0.12 -16.01 12.06
C SER A 96 -0.42 -14.61 12.16
N LYS A 97 -0.86 -14.23 13.36
CA LYS A 97 -1.22 -12.85 13.70
C LYS A 97 -1.07 -12.64 15.20
N GLY A 98 -0.84 -11.41 15.61
CA GLY A 98 -0.76 -11.08 17.03
C GLY A 98 -0.58 -9.60 17.29
N VAL A 99 -0.56 -9.29 18.58
CA VAL A 99 -0.20 -7.98 19.12
C VAL A 99 0.87 -8.21 20.16
N THR A 100 1.95 -7.46 20.08
CA THR A 100 3.04 -7.45 21.06
C THR A 100 3.08 -6.09 21.76
N GLU A 101 4.03 -5.91 22.66
CA GLU A 101 4.31 -4.60 23.28
C GLU A 101 4.73 -3.52 22.25
N HIS A 102 5.23 -3.92 21.08
CA HIS A 102 5.83 -3.01 20.10
C HIS A 102 5.06 -2.91 18.78
N CYS A 103 4.20 -3.88 18.47
CA CYS A 103 3.49 -3.89 17.18
C CYS A 103 2.26 -4.81 17.17
N SER A 104 1.41 -4.57 16.17
CA SER A 104 0.43 -5.51 15.67
C SER A 104 0.94 -6.11 14.36
N TYR A 105 0.78 -7.42 14.14
CA TYR A 105 1.27 -8.07 12.93
C TYR A 105 0.32 -9.12 12.37
N ALA A 106 0.45 -9.37 11.06
CA ALA A 106 -0.17 -10.49 10.36
C ALA A 106 0.82 -11.07 9.35
N VAL A 107 0.87 -12.39 9.26
CA VAL A 107 1.74 -13.14 8.32
C VAL A 107 0.86 -13.98 7.41
N PHE A 108 1.09 -13.85 6.12
CA PHE A 108 0.38 -14.58 5.08
C PHE A 108 1.35 -15.44 4.27
N GLU A 109 0.94 -16.66 3.98
CA GLU A 109 1.49 -17.45 2.89
C GLU A 109 0.68 -17.14 1.64
N CYS A 110 1.36 -16.70 0.60
CA CYS A 110 0.79 -16.25 -0.66
C CYS A 110 1.17 -17.23 -1.76
N THR A 111 0.18 -17.75 -2.47
CA THR A 111 0.38 -18.71 -3.57
C THR A 111 -0.34 -18.19 -4.81
N ARG A 112 0.36 -18.13 -5.93
CA ARG A 112 -0.20 -17.75 -7.22
C ARG A 112 -0.67 -18.96 -8.02
N GLU A 113 -1.47 -18.72 -9.06
CA GLU A 113 -2.01 -19.78 -9.93
C GLU A 113 -0.92 -20.61 -10.64
N ASP A 114 0.25 -20.02 -10.91
CA ASP A 114 1.41 -20.71 -11.51
C ASP A 114 2.19 -21.57 -10.50
N GLY A 115 1.74 -21.64 -9.24
CA GLY A 115 2.38 -22.37 -8.17
C GLY A 115 3.54 -21.63 -7.48
N SER A 116 3.90 -20.43 -7.91
CA SER A 116 4.88 -19.61 -7.21
C SER A 116 4.33 -19.16 -5.85
N SER A 117 5.22 -19.07 -4.85
CA SER A 117 4.81 -18.72 -3.49
C SER A 117 5.81 -17.81 -2.80
N TYR A 118 5.29 -17.02 -1.85
CA TYR A 118 6.06 -16.13 -1.00
C TYR A 118 5.34 -15.89 0.32
N THR A 119 6.07 -15.40 1.31
CA THR A 119 5.50 -14.95 2.57
C THR A 119 5.37 -13.44 2.56
N GLU A 120 4.24 -12.93 3.00
CA GLU A 120 4.00 -11.51 3.20
C GLU A 120 3.71 -11.24 4.67
N THR A 121 4.40 -10.26 5.26
CA THR A 121 4.22 -9.85 6.65
C THR A 121 3.88 -8.38 6.71
N LEU A 122 2.71 -8.07 7.25
CA LEU A 122 2.32 -6.71 7.61
C LEU A 122 2.58 -6.49 9.10
N THR A 123 3.32 -5.45 9.43
CA THR A 123 3.54 -4.99 10.80
C THR A 123 3.10 -3.55 10.94
N LEU A 124 2.40 -3.23 12.03
CA LEU A 124 1.96 -1.89 12.37
C LEU A 124 2.48 -1.54 13.76
N SER A 125 3.21 -0.45 13.88
CA SER A 125 3.83 0.04 15.11
C SER A 125 3.56 1.53 15.31
N ASP A 126 4.05 2.12 16.41
CA ASP A 126 4.00 3.57 16.62
C ASP A 126 4.82 4.36 15.58
N GLU A 127 5.80 3.72 14.95
CA GLU A 127 6.63 4.34 13.91
C GLU A 127 5.98 4.32 12.52
N GLY A 128 5.03 3.42 12.28
CA GLY A 128 4.38 3.28 10.99
C GLY A 128 3.98 1.85 10.63
N ALA A 129 3.69 1.65 9.35
CA ALA A 129 3.45 0.33 8.78
C ALA A 129 4.68 -0.17 8.05
N LYS A 130 4.88 -1.48 8.08
CA LYS A 130 5.94 -2.18 7.35
C LYS A 130 5.36 -3.40 6.66
N LEU A 131 5.56 -3.47 5.36
CA LEU A 131 5.25 -4.64 4.55
C LEU A 131 6.56 -5.32 4.17
N THR A 132 6.69 -6.62 4.46
CA THR A 132 7.85 -7.44 4.11
C THR A 132 7.39 -8.59 3.23
N VAL A 133 8.04 -8.77 2.09
CA VAL A 133 7.80 -9.87 1.16
C VAL A 133 9.06 -10.71 1.08
N LYS A 134 8.92 -12.05 1.25
CA LYS A 134 10.05 -12.97 1.28
C LYS A 134 9.75 -14.27 0.55
N GLY A 135 10.67 -14.71 -0.29
CA GLY A 135 10.53 -15.95 -1.06
C GLY A 135 11.69 -16.21 -2.00
N LYS A 136 11.44 -17.07 -2.99
CA LYS A 136 12.41 -17.35 -4.05
C LYS A 136 12.16 -16.44 -5.24
N GLY A 137 13.17 -15.73 -5.70
CA GLY A 137 13.09 -14.89 -6.89
C GLY A 137 13.20 -13.40 -6.60
N LYS A 138 12.77 -12.60 -7.56
CA LYS A 138 12.76 -11.14 -7.49
C LYS A 138 11.35 -10.64 -7.21
N PHE A 139 11.23 -9.74 -6.26
CA PHE A 139 9.97 -9.16 -5.81
C PHE A 139 9.94 -7.65 -6.01
N ALA A 140 8.73 -7.12 -6.04
CA ALA A 140 8.47 -5.70 -5.92
C ALA A 140 7.31 -5.47 -4.94
N ILE A 141 7.30 -4.31 -4.29
CA ILE A 141 6.12 -3.81 -3.59
C ILE A 141 5.69 -2.53 -4.31
N THR A 142 4.45 -2.51 -4.80
CA THR A 142 3.90 -1.32 -5.44
C THR A 142 3.28 -0.38 -4.41
N PHE A 143 3.43 0.93 -4.58
CA PHE A 143 2.90 1.93 -3.65
C PHE A 143 2.61 3.28 -4.34
N PRO A 144 1.69 4.11 -3.79
CA PRO A 144 1.31 5.38 -4.39
C PRO A 144 2.12 6.55 -3.81
N ALA A 145 2.37 7.57 -4.63
CA ALA A 145 2.68 8.93 -4.17
C ALA A 145 1.50 9.84 -4.52
N PHE A 146 0.92 10.49 -3.53
CA PHE A 146 -0.15 11.45 -3.74
C PHE A 146 0.39 12.67 -4.50
N LEU A 147 -0.28 13.06 -5.56
CA LEU A 147 0.15 14.18 -6.42
C LEU A 147 -0.70 15.42 -6.26
N TYR A 148 -2.03 15.24 -6.24
CA TYR A 148 -2.94 16.38 -6.45
C TYR A 148 -4.36 16.01 -6.01
N ASP A 149 -5.02 16.88 -5.24
CA ASP A 149 -6.39 16.72 -4.72
C ASP A 149 -7.47 17.41 -5.55
N GLY A 150 -7.12 17.99 -6.70
CA GLY A 150 -7.98 18.84 -7.51
C GLY A 150 -7.76 20.34 -7.26
N LYS A 151 -6.94 20.74 -6.27
CA LYS A 151 -6.64 22.12 -5.90
C LYS A 151 -5.20 22.33 -5.52
N THR A 152 -4.62 21.44 -4.74
CA THR A 152 -3.29 21.56 -4.14
C THR A 152 -2.39 20.46 -4.66
N GLU A 153 -1.27 20.82 -5.22
CA GLU A 153 -0.20 19.91 -5.61
C GLU A 153 0.64 19.54 -4.39
N THR A 154 1.23 18.35 -4.42
CA THR A 154 2.19 17.90 -3.43
C THR A 154 3.61 18.16 -3.88
N SER A 155 4.55 18.20 -2.94
CA SER A 155 5.97 18.08 -3.27
C SER A 155 6.42 16.64 -3.05
N VAL A 156 7.21 16.13 -4.00
CA VAL A 156 7.77 14.77 -3.94
C VAL A 156 9.28 14.86 -3.97
N THR A 157 9.93 14.23 -3.00
CA THR A 157 11.39 14.09 -2.95
C THR A 157 11.73 12.60 -2.98
N GLN A 158 12.63 12.21 -3.88
CA GLN A 158 13.03 10.83 -4.08
C GLN A 158 14.54 10.67 -3.97
N THR A 159 14.97 9.62 -3.29
CA THR A 159 16.32 9.05 -3.34
C THR A 159 16.26 7.66 -3.96
N GLU A 160 17.35 6.91 -3.96
CA GLU A 160 17.36 5.53 -4.46
C GLU A 160 16.42 4.60 -3.68
N ASN A 161 16.34 4.79 -2.36
CA ASN A 161 15.63 3.90 -1.43
C ASN A 161 14.58 4.59 -0.55
N SER A 162 14.28 5.85 -0.80
CA SER A 162 13.21 6.56 -0.12
C SER A 162 12.46 7.51 -1.03
N LEU A 163 11.17 7.73 -0.72
CA LEU A 163 10.31 8.68 -1.38
C LEU A 163 9.44 9.36 -0.34
N SER A 164 9.48 10.69 -0.28
CA SER A 164 8.67 11.51 0.62
C SER A 164 7.70 12.36 -0.17
N VAL A 165 6.45 12.37 0.30
CA VAL A 165 5.36 13.19 -0.25
C VAL A 165 4.92 14.17 0.82
N THR A 166 4.98 15.46 0.53
CA THR A 166 4.54 16.52 1.45
C THR A 166 3.30 17.23 0.91
N TYR A 167 2.27 17.30 1.74
CA TYR A 167 0.99 17.93 1.44
C TYR A 167 0.55 18.76 2.65
N ASN A 168 0.37 20.08 2.46
CA ASN A 168 -0.02 21.01 3.52
C ASN A 168 0.88 20.92 4.78
N GLY A 169 2.19 20.69 4.59
CA GLY A 169 3.17 20.55 5.65
C GLY A 169 3.26 19.15 6.30
N TYR A 170 2.28 18.27 6.08
CA TYR A 170 2.34 16.87 6.51
C TYR A 170 3.14 16.04 5.51
N THR A 171 3.87 15.05 6.01
CA THR A 171 4.72 14.22 5.14
C THR A 171 4.42 12.74 5.32
N CYS A 172 4.31 12.02 4.20
CA CYS A 172 4.34 10.55 4.15
C CYS A 172 5.64 10.11 3.48
N THR A 173 6.41 9.27 4.17
CA THR A 173 7.68 8.76 3.66
C THR A 173 7.61 7.25 3.49
N TYR A 174 7.99 6.78 2.32
CA TYR A 174 8.19 5.39 1.96
C TYR A 174 9.69 5.11 1.98
N ILE A 175 10.09 4.05 2.70
CA ILE A 175 11.51 3.65 2.85
C ILE A 175 11.60 2.17 2.51
N THR A 176 12.61 1.78 1.74
CA THR A 176 12.83 0.38 1.34
C THR A 176 14.29 -0.01 1.52
N ASP A 177 14.55 -1.30 1.69
CA ASP A 177 15.89 -1.89 1.60
C ASP A 177 16.29 -2.23 0.15
N GLY A 178 15.40 -1.99 -0.81
CA GLY A 178 15.65 -2.14 -2.23
C GLY A 178 15.76 -0.80 -2.96
N LYS A 179 15.41 -0.81 -4.24
CA LYS A 179 15.44 0.36 -5.11
C LYS A 179 14.04 0.83 -5.47
N ILE A 180 13.80 2.14 -5.40
CA ILE A 180 12.53 2.75 -5.82
C ILE A 180 12.60 3.12 -7.30
N THR A 181 11.60 2.65 -8.05
CA THR A 181 11.44 2.92 -9.48
C THR A 181 10.03 3.46 -9.76
N ASP A 182 9.96 4.48 -10.62
CA ASP A 182 8.70 5.03 -11.14
C ASP A 182 8.07 4.07 -12.14
N ARG A 183 6.78 3.79 -11.98
CA ARG A 183 6.03 2.96 -12.92
C ARG A 183 5.53 3.69 -14.16
N ASN A 184 5.66 5.03 -14.21
CA ASN A 184 5.06 5.89 -15.22
C ASN A 184 3.53 5.73 -15.35
N ILE A 185 2.86 5.44 -14.24
CA ILE A 185 1.41 5.27 -14.18
C ILE A 185 0.85 6.31 -13.22
N ILE A 186 -0.17 7.04 -13.67
CA ILE A 186 -1.00 7.89 -12.84
C ILE A 186 -2.30 7.13 -12.60
N ALA A 187 -2.67 7.00 -11.34
CA ALA A 187 -3.94 6.41 -10.92
C ALA A 187 -4.76 7.45 -10.16
N ALA A 188 -6.07 7.28 -10.10
CA ALA A 188 -6.94 8.20 -9.38
C ALA A 188 -8.03 7.46 -8.62
N ASN A 189 -8.42 8.06 -7.52
CA ASN A 189 -9.63 7.73 -6.79
C ASN A 189 -10.34 9.02 -6.36
N ARG A 190 -11.36 8.90 -5.52
CA ARG A 190 -12.12 10.05 -5.01
C ARG A 190 -11.29 11.10 -4.24
N ASN A 191 -10.08 10.76 -3.83
CA ASN A 191 -9.20 11.66 -3.08
C ASN A 191 -8.29 12.49 -4.00
N GLY A 192 -8.10 12.08 -5.26
CA GLY A 192 -7.25 12.75 -6.23
C GLY A 192 -6.37 11.81 -7.04
N HIS A 193 -5.26 12.35 -7.53
CA HIS A 193 -4.30 11.65 -8.38
C HIS A 193 -3.12 11.14 -7.58
N TYR A 194 -2.64 9.96 -7.98
CA TYR A 194 -1.47 9.28 -7.40
C TYR A 194 -0.53 8.84 -8.52
N LYS A 195 0.75 9.02 -8.31
CA LYS A 195 1.78 8.42 -9.14
C LYS A 195 2.22 7.10 -8.51
N LEU A 196 2.32 6.05 -9.32
CA LEU A 196 2.64 4.72 -8.82
C LEU A 196 4.13 4.43 -8.91
N TYR A 197 4.69 3.89 -7.83
CA TYR A 197 6.08 3.48 -7.69
C TYR A 197 6.16 2.02 -7.28
N ILE A 198 7.35 1.44 -7.44
CA ILE A 198 7.70 0.13 -6.90
C ILE A 198 8.99 0.21 -6.10
N ALA A 199 9.06 -0.59 -5.05
CA ALA A 199 10.29 -0.96 -4.37
C ALA A 199 10.68 -2.36 -4.85
N GLU A 200 11.89 -2.54 -5.38
CA GLU A 200 12.35 -3.80 -5.97
C GLU A 200 13.48 -4.42 -5.15
N GLY A 201 13.46 -5.75 -4.97
CA GLY A 201 14.48 -6.50 -4.26
C GLY A 201 14.52 -7.97 -4.66
N GLU A 202 15.55 -8.67 -4.21
CA GLU A 202 15.76 -10.10 -4.44
C GLU A 202 15.60 -10.89 -3.14
N LYS A 203 14.86 -12.01 -3.18
CA LYS A 203 14.58 -12.91 -2.04
C LYS A 203 13.77 -12.29 -0.90
N GLU A 204 14.05 -11.04 -0.57
CA GLU A 204 13.35 -10.27 0.45
C GLU A 204 13.31 -8.81 0.02
N ILE A 205 12.18 -8.14 0.29
CA ILE A 205 12.00 -6.70 0.09
C ILE A 205 11.10 -6.15 1.18
N THR A 206 11.42 -4.99 1.70
CA THR A 206 10.61 -4.27 2.69
C THR A 206 10.16 -2.92 2.15
N LEU A 207 8.97 -2.50 2.59
CA LEU A 207 8.46 -1.14 2.43
C LEU A 207 7.96 -0.65 3.78
N GLU A 208 8.62 0.35 4.34
CA GLU A 208 8.14 1.08 5.52
C GLU A 208 7.38 2.33 5.10
N ILE A 209 6.29 2.63 5.78
CA ILE A 209 5.43 3.79 5.52
C ILE A 209 5.31 4.57 6.81
N LYS A 210 5.88 5.76 6.85
CA LYS A 210 5.92 6.63 8.02
C LYS A 210 5.23 7.96 7.72
N MET A 211 4.48 8.47 8.69
CA MET A 211 3.75 9.72 8.52
C MET A 211 4.12 10.70 9.62
N TYR A 212 4.37 11.95 9.22
CA TYR A 212 4.87 13.00 10.08
C TYR A 212 3.95 14.23 10.05
N PHE A 213 3.80 14.85 11.22
CA PHE A 213 3.19 16.16 11.37
C PHE A 213 4.10 17.26 10.81
N PRO A 214 3.57 18.44 10.49
CA PRO A 214 4.37 19.58 10.16
C PRO A 214 5.40 19.87 11.27
N GLU A 215 6.65 20.14 10.86
CA GLU A 215 7.63 20.67 11.81
C GLU A 215 7.19 22.08 12.20
N TYR A 216 6.88 22.29 13.46
CA TYR A 216 6.66 23.61 14.00
C TYR A 216 8.01 24.31 14.12
N HIS A 217 8.36 25.15 13.16
CA HIS A 217 9.42 26.13 13.37
C HIS A 217 8.90 27.13 14.40
N THR A 218 9.25 26.95 15.66
CA THR A 218 9.13 28.02 16.68
C THR A 218 10.00 29.19 16.22
N LYS A 219 9.33 30.26 15.76
CA LYS A 219 9.97 31.53 15.46
C LYS A 219 10.39 32.20 16.74
#